data_3aada43cda151df72a799c7ae28224d1
#
_entry.id   3aada43cda151df72a799c7ae28224d1
#
_cell.length_a   1.000
_cell.length_b   1.000
_cell.length_c   1.000
_cell.angle_alpha   90.00
_cell.angle_beta   90.00
_cell.angle_gamma   90.00
#
_symmetry.space_group_name_H-M   'P 1'
#
loop_
_entity.id
_entity.type
_entity.pdbx_description
1 polymer ?
#
loop_
_entity_poly.entity_id
_entity_poly.type
_entity_poly.pdbx_seq_one_letter_code
_entity_poly.pdbx_strand_id
1 'polypeptide(L)'
;MDPLGFVYPILHVPGCPGAPGLWYRAPMRTSELSRRTFLSMAAALPFAASAALKGAKHVPAGLELYSVRGELAKDLLGTVAAVGKMGYQEVEFYAPYLEWTPAAAKGVRKVLDDSGLKCPSTHNNGSSFTPDGLKKAIELNQIIGSTSLIMSSAPRATGIDSWKTLGDQLTAVAAQLRPLGMTTGYHNHQVEWRPIDGKRPMDVIAASTPKDVVLQFDVGTCLEVGADPIAWIPANPGRIKSVHCKDWAAGRGYNVAFGEGDAPWKKLFDALEATGGVEHYLVEQETGATNGGELPMVQRCLDNWKKLRA
;
A
#
# COMPACT_ATOMS: atom_id res chain seq x y z
N MET A 1 17.25 -21.50 -51.64
CA MET A 1 16.51 -21.88 -50.39
C MET A 1 17.30 -21.32 -49.25
N ASP A 2 16.69 -20.38 -48.50
CA ASP A 2 17.30 -19.79 -47.33
C ASP A 2 17.24 -20.79 -46.13
N PRO A 3 18.30 -21.05 -45.42
CA PRO A 3 18.33 -22.03 -44.32
C PRO A 3 17.60 -21.59 -43.04
N LEU A 4 16.92 -20.44 -42.96
CA LEU A 4 16.29 -19.93 -41.72
C LEU A 4 14.77 -19.88 -41.68
N GLY A 5 14.04 -20.33 -42.75
CA GLY A 5 12.61 -20.61 -42.72
C GLY A 5 11.65 -19.44 -42.41
N PHE A 6 11.96 -18.21 -42.81
CA PHE A 6 11.02 -17.09 -42.67
C PHE A 6 10.34 -16.78 -43.99
N VAL A 7 9.00 -16.72 -43.96
CA VAL A 7 8.16 -16.21 -45.07
C VAL A 7 7.87 -14.76 -44.78
N TYR A 8 8.34 -13.85 -45.62
CA TYR A 8 7.99 -12.44 -45.55
C TYR A 8 6.85 -12.11 -46.53
N PRO A 9 5.88 -11.28 -46.13
CA PRO A 9 4.87 -10.78 -47.05
C PRO A 9 5.50 -9.85 -48.12
N ILE A 10 5.05 -9.97 -49.34
CA ILE A 10 5.45 -9.13 -50.50
C ILE A 10 4.93 -7.72 -50.25
N LEU A 11 5.80 -6.76 -50.02
CA LEU A 11 5.46 -5.35 -50.08
C LEU A 11 5.57 -4.88 -51.51
N HIS A 12 4.42 -4.49 -52.10
CA HIS A 12 4.33 -3.89 -53.44
C HIS A 12 4.68 -2.40 -53.33
N VAL A 13 5.79 -1.98 -53.94
CA VAL A 13 6.15 -0.57 -54.09
C VAL A 13 5.73 -0.11 -55.52
N PRO A 14 4.80 0.83 -55.67
CA PRO A 14 4.46 1.34 -56.96
C PRO A 14 5.46 2.41 -57.43
N GLY A 15 5.96 2.26 -58.64
CA GLY A 15 6.52 3.37 -59.37
C GLY A 15 7.97 3.30 -59.82
N CYS A 16 8.33 2.42 -60.76
CA CYS A 16 9.34 2.69 -61.79
C CYS A 16 9.13 1.71 -62.97
N PRO A 17 8.87 2.14 -64.17
CA PRO A 17 8.77 1.27 -65.36
C PRO A 17 10.18 1.01 -65.92
N GLY A 18 10.54 -0.31 -65.98
CA GLY A 18 11.61 -0.72 -66.89
C GLY A 18 12.86 -1.36 -66.28
N ALA A 19 12.74 -2.42 -65.47
CA ALA A 19 13.84 -3.32 -65.22
C ALA A 19 13.34 -4.78 -65.08
N PRO A 20 13.99 -5.81 -65.65
CA PRO A 20 13.57 -7.20 -65.51
C PRO A 20 13.89 -7.71 -64.11
N GLY A 21 12.89 -8.36 -63.49
CA GLY A 21 12.93 -8.81 -62.10
C GLY A 21 13.99 -9.88 -61.80
N LEU A 22 14.90 -9.56 -60.89
CA LEU A 22 15.78 -10.53 -60.25
C LEU A 22 15.07 -11.09 -59.00
N TRP A 23 14.72 -12.36 -59.06
CA TRP A 23 14.19 -13.11 -57.91
C TRP A 23 15.34 -13.53 -56.98
N TYR A 24 15.45 -12.93 -55.81
CA TYR A 24 16.38 -13.36 -54.79
C TYR A 24 15.65 -14.34 -53.84
N ARG A 25 16.07 -15.62 -53.84
CA ARG A 25 15.66 -16.60 -52.83
C ARG A 25 16.70 -16.63 -51.75
N ALA A 26 16.36 -16.22 -50.54
CA ALA A 26 17.19 -16.42 -49.37
C ALA A 26 16.97 -17.82 -48.76
N PRO A 27 18.00 -18.46 -48.21
CA PRO A 27 17.91 -19.86 -47.77
C PRO A 27 17.30 -19.98 -46.35
N MET A 28 16.39 -20.95 -46.18
CA MET A 28 15.87 -21.37 -44.86
C MET A 28 16.87 -22.22 -44.10
N ARG A 29 17.22 -21.81 -42.92
CA ARG A 29 17.91 -22.70 -41.95
C ARG A 29 16.89 -23.29 -41.00
N THR A 30 16.71 -24.60 -41.06
CA THR A 30 16.13 -25.38 -39.94
C THR A 30 17.21 -25.50 -38.86
N SER A 31 17.09 -24.80 -37.75
CA SER A 31 17.90 -25.06 -36.59
C SER A 31 17.35 -26.30 -35.90
N GLU A 32 18.07 -27.44 -36.04
CA GLU A 32 17.85 -28.57 -35.14
C GLU A 32 18.22 -28.10 -33.73
N LEU A 33 17.21 -28.01 -32.85
CA LEU A 33 17.43 -27.77 -31.42
C LEU A 33 18.27 -28.96 -30.89
N SER A 34 19.53 -28.71 -30.53
CA SER A 34 20.39 -29.73 -29.99
C SER A 34 19.77 -30.29 -28.69
N ARG A 35 20.03 -31.60 -28.41
CA ARG A 35 19.60 -32.24 -27.15
C ARG A 35 20.00 -31.43 -25.90
N ARG A 36 21.11 -30.67 -25.97
CA ARG A 36 21.56 -29.77 -24.89
C ARG A 36 20.64 -28.58 -24.70
N THR A 37 20.12 -27.98 -25.76
CA THR A 37 19.18 -26.84 -25.70
C THR A 37 17.82 -27.29 -25.17
N PHE A 38 17.37 -28.49 -25.51
CA PHE A 38 16.13 -29.07 -24.99
C PHE A 38 16.26 -29.41 -23.49
N LEU A 39 17.39 -29.93 -23.04
CA LEU A 39 17.65 -30.24 -21.63
C LEU A 39 17.77 -28.94 -20.78
N SER A 40 18.35 -27.87 -21.32
CA SER A 40 18.41 -26.58 -20.61
C SER A 40 17.04 -25.90 -20.51
N MET A 41 16.14 -26.04 -21.48
CA MET A 41 14.75 -25.56 -21.38
C MET A 41 13.91 -26.42 -20.42
N ALA A 42 14.14 -27.74 -20.35
CA ALA A 42 13.45 -28.61 -19.39
C ALA A 42 13.91 -28.38 -17.93
N ALA A 43 15.15 -27.93 -17.70
CA ALA A 43 15.67 -27.61 -16.37
C ALA A 43 15.19 -26.23 -15.85
N ALA A 44 14.74 -25.32 -16.73
CA ALA A 44 14.24 -24.00 -16.33
C ALA A 44 12.74 -24.02 -15.92
N LEU A 45 11.98 -25.00 -16.40
CA LEU A 45 10.55 -25.12 -16.09
C LEU A 45 10.21 -25.40 -14.60
N PRO A 46 10.95 -26.23 -13.85
CA PRO A 46 10.66 -26.43 -12.43
C PRO A 46 10.97 -25.20 -11.56
N PHE A 47 11.90 -24.33 -11.99
CA PHE A 47 12.20 -23.10 -11.25
C PHE A 47 11.15 -22.01 -11.43
N ALA A 48 10.53 -21.89 -12.61
CA ALA A 48 9.44 -20.94 -12.84
C ALA A 48 8.13 -21.39 -12.15
N ALA A 49 7.86 -22.70 -12.13
CA ALA A 49 6.70 -23.27 -11.44
C ALA A 49 6.84 -23.20 -9.90
N SER A 50 8.07 -23.30 -9.38
CA SER A 50 8.34 -23.18 -7.93
C SER A 50 8.19 -21.76 -7.40
N ALA A 51 8.30 -20.73 -8.26
CA ALA A 51 8.06 -19.34 -7.88
C ALA A 51 6.55 -19.01 -7.80
N ALA A 52 5.71 -19.74 -8.56
CA ALA A 52 4.24 -19.56 -8.55
C ALA A 52 3.54 -20.27 -7.37
N LEU A 53 4.25 -21.13 -6.62
CA LEU A 53 3.72 -21.87 -5.47
C LEU A 53 4.23 -21.35 -4.12
N LYS A 54 4.78 -20.13 -4.05
CA LYS A 54 4.86 -19.41 -2.77
C LYS A 54 3.43 -19.09 -2.39
N GLY A 55 2.87 -19.87 -1.46
CA GLY A 55 1.54 -19.65 -0.91
C GLY A 55 1.32 -18.18 -0.61
N ALA A 56 0.12 -17.68 -0.88
CA ALA A 56 -0.24 -16.29 -0.64
C ALA A 56 0.26 -15.88 0.75
N LYS A 57 1.09 -14.84 0.80
CA LYS A 57 1.65 -14.34 2.06
C LYS A 57 0.46 -13.93 2.94
N HIS A 58 0.28 -14.62 4.06
CA HIS A 58 -0.80 -14.25 4.97
C HIS A 58 -0.46 -12.89 5.58
N VAL A 59 -1.07 -11.84 5.07
CA VAL A 59 -0.93 -10.48 5.63
C VAL A 59 -1.94 -10.35 6.77
N PRO A 60 -1.49 -9.96 7.98
CA PRO A 60 -2.34 -9.90 9.15
C PRO A 60 -3.42 -8.82 9.05
N ALA A 61 -4.51 -9.00 9.82
CA ALA A 61 -5.51 -7.96 10.02
C ALA A 61 -5.06 -7.03 11.16
N GLY A 62 -4.91 -5.76 10.85
CA GLY A 62 -4.65 -4.69 11.80
C GLY A 62 -5.85 -3.75 11.96
N LEU A 63 -5.78 -2.88 12.95
CA LEU A 63 -6.77 -1.82 13.21
C LEU A 63 -6.07 -0.47 13.34
N GLU A 64 -6.50 0.52 12.54
CA GLU A 64 -6.23 1.92 12.84
C GLU A 64 -7.06 2.34 14.04
N LEU A 65 -6.39 2.71 15.12
CA LEU A 65 -7.02 2.95 16.42
C LEU A 65 -7.87 4.23 16.48
N TYR A 66 -7.80 5.08 15.47
CA TYR A 66 -8.75 6.18 15.30
C TYR A 66 -10.19 5.66 15.21
N SER A 67 -10.37 4.44 14.75
CA SER A 67 -11.67 3.74 14.70
C SER A 67 -12.32 3.55 16.08
N VAL A 68 -11.52 3.54 17.14
CA VAL A 68 -11.96 3.36 18.54
C VAL A 68 -11.50 4.51 19.46
N ARG A 69 -11.35 5.70 18.87
CA ARG A 69 -10.81 6.89 19.56
C ARG A 69 -11.58 7.30 20.80
N GLY A 70 -12.91 7.12 20.79
CA GLY A 70 -13.76 7.41 21.94
C GLY A 70 -13.53 6.46 23.10
N GLU A 71 -13.32 5.18 22.81
CA GLU A 71 -12.97 4.17 23.84
C GLU A 71 -11.53 4.36 24.34
N LEU A 72 -10.58 4.66 23.44
CA LEU A 72 -9.20 4.98 23.83
C LEU A 72 -9.10 6.18 24.76
N ALA A 73 -9.93 7.21 24.53
CA ALA A 73 -9.97 8.40 25.39
C ALA A 73 -10.47 8.09 26.81
N LYS A 74 -11.28 7.04 26.99
CA LYS A 74 -11.78 6.58 28.30
C LYS A 74 -10.79 5.67 29.01
N ASP A 75 -10.25 4.71 28.27
CA ASP A 75 -9.30 3.70 28.77
C ASP A 75 -8.37 3.23 27.63
N LEU A 76 -7.20 3.84 27.54
CA LEU A 76 -6.21 3.52 26.52
C LEU A 76 -5.78 2.06 26.58
N LEU A 77 -5.37 1.58 27.77
CA LEU A 77 -4.76 0.25 27.89
C LEU A 77 -5.81 -0.86 27.78
N GLY A 78 -6.98 -0.68 28.40
CA GLY A 78 -8.09 -1.63 28.30
C GLY A 78 -8.64 -1.72 26.87
N THR A 79 -8.71 -0.62 26.12
CA THR A 79 -9.14 -0.63 24.72
C THR A 79 -8.16 -1.37 23.83
N VAL A 80 -6.85 -1.13 23.96
CA VAL A 80 -5.83 -1.88 23.21
C VAL A 80 -5.91 -3.37 23.52
N ALA A 81 -6.05 -3.75 24.79
CA ALA A 81 -6.23 -5.15 25.18
C ALA A 81 -7.52 -5.77 24.59
N ALA A 82 -8.62 -5.01 24.55
CA ALA A 82 -9.87 -5.46 23.96
C ALA A 82 -9.73 -5.73 22.44
N VAL A 83 -9.02 -4.86 21.70
CA VAL A 83 -8.72 -5.04 20.27
C VAL A 83 -7.93 -6.33 20.03
N GLY A 84 -6.88 -6.60 20.86
CA GLY A 84 -6.15 -7.86 20.78
C GLY A 84 -7.04 -9.08 21.06
N LYS A 85 -7.90 -8.99 22.09
CA LYS A 85 -8.83 -10.07 22.44
C LYS A 85 -9.86 -10.37 21.32
N MET A 86 -10.23 -9.39 20.49
CA MET A 86 -11.08 -9.61 19.32
C MET A 86 -10.40 -10.47 18.25
N GLY A 87 -9.06 -10.45 18.20
CA GLY A 87 -8.25 -11.20 17.26
C GLY A 87 -7.61 -10.37 16.16
N TYR A 88 -7.57 -9.05 16.29
CA TYR A 88 -6.65 -8.24 15.51
C TYR A 88 -5.20 -8.61 15.85
N GLN A 89 -4.30 -8.49 14.90
CA GLN A 89 -2.90 -8.88 15.06
C GLN A 89 -1.96 -7.67 15.05
N GLU A 90 -2.44 -6.55 14.50
CA GLU A 90 -1.71 -5.30 14.42
C GLU A 90 -2.60 -4.11 14.81
N VAL A 91 -1.96 -3.04 15.26
CA VAL A 91 -2.63 -1.75 15.51
C VAL A 91 -1.75 -0.61 15.02
N GLU A 92 -2.39 0.48 14.61
CA GLU A 92 -1.74 1.74 14.30
C GLU A 92 -2.26 2.81 15.26
N PHE A 93 -1.35 3.49 15.97
CA PHE A 93 -1.70 4.62 16.81
C PHE A 93 -1.72 5.92 16.00
N TYR A 94 -2.55 6.88 16.40
CA TYR A 94 -2.65 8.18 15.76
C TYR A 94 -2.10 9.32 16.64
N ALA A 95 -2.01 10.53 16.12
CA ALA A 95 -1.24 11.67 16.66
C ALA A 95 -1.26 11.91 18.18
N PRO A 96 -2.34 11.67 18.98
CA PRO A 96 -2.32 11.84 20.45
C PRO A 96 -1.24 11.04 21.17
N TYR A 97 -0.69 9.99 20.57
CA TYR A 97 0.41 9.24 21.19
C TYR A 97 1.65 10.12 21.42
N LEU A 98 1.83 11.19 20.67
CA LEU A 98 2.94 12.14 20.85
C LEU A 98 2.90 12.86 22.19
N GLU A 99 1.76 12.88 22.89
CA GLU A 99 1.65 13.45 24.22
C GLU A 99 2.11 12.48 25.32
N TRP A 100 2.40 11.25 24.97
CA TRP A 100 2.88 10.26 25.96
C TRP A 100 4.26 10.62 26.51
N THR A 101 4.46 10.26 27.76
CA THR A 101 5.79 10.15 28.33
C THR A 101 6.42 8.82 27.94
N PRO A 102 7.76 8.68 27.99
CA PRO A 102 8.39 7.36 27.80
C PRO A 102 7.87 6.28 28.74
N ALA A 103 7.46 6.65 29.98
CA ALA A 103 6.86 5.71 30.92
C ALA A 103 5.48 5.24 30.48
N ALA A 104 4.63 6.14 29.96
CA ALA A 104 3.34 5.78 29.37
C ALA A 104 3.51 4.88 28.14
N ALA A 105 4.42 5.22 27.23
CA ALA A 105 4.74 4.39 26.06
C ALA A 105 5.19 2.97 26.44
N LYS A 106 5.98 2.80 27.50
CA LYS A 106 6.36 1.48 28.05
C LYS A 106 5.14 0.71 28.58
N GLY A 107 4.17 1.40 29.18
CA GLY A 107 2.91 0.79 29.60
C GLY A 107 2.11 0.27 28.40
N VAL A 108 2.02 1.05 27.32
CA VAL A 108 1.39 0.64 26.07
C VAL A 108 2.14 -0.54 25.45
N ARG A 109 3.47 -0.50 25.38
CA ARG A 109 4.30 -1.61 24.88
C ARG A 109 3.99 -2.92 25.63
N LYS A 110 3.89 -2.85 26.96
CA LYS A 110 3.54 -4.03 27.75
C LYS A 110 2.18 -4.61 27.34
N VAL A 111 1.17 -3.76 27.14
CA VAL A 111 -0.16 -4.25 26.73
C VAL A 111 -0.13 -4.84 25.33
N LEU A 112 0.62 -4.25 24.41
CA LEU A 112 0.82 -4.82 23.06
C LEU A 112 1.43 -6.23 23.16
N ASP A 113 2.48 -6.40 23.95
CA ASP A 113 3.13 -7.70 24.17
C ASP A 113 2.20 -8.72 24.82
N ASP A 114 1.50 -8.33 25.89
CA ASP A 114 0.57 -9.20 26.62
C ASP A 114 -0.62 -9.64 25.73
N SER A 115 -1.01 -8.81 24.76
CA SER A 115 -2.12 -9.07 23.83
C SER A 115 -1.68 -9.70 22.51
N GLY A 116 -0.37 -9.91 22.29
CA GLY A 116 0.18 -10.42 21.04
C GLY A 116 0.04 -9.47 19.86
N LEU A 117 -0.21 -8.17 20.12
CA LEU A 117 -0.36 -7.14 19.09
C LEU A 117 0.99 -6.57 18.65
N LYS A 118 1.12 -6.28 17.37
CA LYS A 118 2.23 -5.48 16.82
C LYS A 118 1.74 -4.08 16.47
N CYS A 119 2.65 -3.10 16.51
CA CYS A 119 2.41 -1.76 16.03
C CYS A 119 3.40 -1.47 14.88
N PRO A 120 3.06 -1.75 13.61
CA PRO A 120 3.99 -1.56 12.52
C PRO A 120 4.23 -0.08 12.20
N SER A 121 3.23 0.75 12.40
CA SER A 121 3.23 2.16 12.04
C SER A 121 2.46 3.03 13.03
N THR A 122 2.69 4.34 12.94
CA THR A 122 1.89 5.36 13.62
C THR A 122 1.51 6.46 12.66
N HIS A 123 0.29 7.01 12.82
CA HIS A 123 -0.17 8.22 12.15
C HIS A 123 0.33 9.46 12.87
N ASN A 124 0.94 10.36 12.12
CA ASN A 124 1.64 11.54 12.61
C ASN A 124 1.13 12.80 11.91
N ASN A 125 0.95 13.86 12.69
CA ASN A 125 0.68 15.18 12.15
C ASN A 125 1.98 15.94 11.79
N GLY A 126 1.88 17.12 11.22
CA GLY A 126 3.04 17.91 10.78
C GLY A 126 4.02 18.25 11.90
N SER A 127 3.58 18.31 13.18
CA SER A 127 4.47 18.61 14.31
C SER A 127 5.49 17.50 14.57
N SER A 128 5.16 16.24 14.25
CA SER A 128 6.08 15.10 14.36
C SER A 128 7.27 15.17 13.39
N PHE A 129 7.17 16.00 12.36
CA PHE A 129 8.18 16.14 11.30
C PHE A 129 9.03 17.43 11.45
N THR A 130 8.84 18.17 12.54
CA THR A 130 9.80 19.21 12.95
C THR A 130 11.00 18.56 13.62
N PRO A 131 12.19 19.24 13.71
CA PRO A 131 13.38 18.65 14.31
C PRO A 131 13.17 18.07 15.71
N ASP A 132 12.48 18.80 16.60
CA ASP A 132 12.19 18.31 17.98
C ASP A 132 11.08 17.28 18.00
N GLY A 133 10.03 17.46 17.20
CA GLY A 133 8.93 16.51 17.08
C GLY A 133 9.39 15.15 16.55
N LEU A 134 10.26 15.14 15.55
CA LEU A 134 10.79 13.91 14.97
C LEU A 134 11.62 13.11 15.99
N LYS A 135 12.42 13.81 16.80
CA LYS A 135 13.18 13.18 17.87
C LYS A 135 12.27 12.46 18.89
N LYS A 136 11.21 13.15 19.33
CA LYS A 136 10.20 12.58 20.23
C LYS A 136 9.44 11.44 19.58
N ALA A 137 9.02 11.60 18.33
CA ALA A 137 8.32 10.55 17.58
C ALA A 137 9.18 9.30 17.44
N ILE A 138 10.46 9.42 17.09
CA ILE A 138 11.40 8.30 17.00
C ILE A 138 11.49 7.56 18.34
N GLU A 139 11.74 8.29 19.46
CA GLU A 139 11.85 7.68 20.80
C GLU A 139 10.59 6.88 21.16
N LEU A 140 9.41 7.48 21.01
CA LEU A 140 8.15 6.83 21.37
C LEU A 140 7.86 5.61 20.48
N ASN A 141 8.12 5.72 19.17
CA ASN A 141 7.93 4.60 18.24
C ASN A 141 8.88 3.45 18.53
N GLN A 142 10.15 3.72 18.86
CA GLN A 142 11.10 2.69 19.28
C GLN A 142 10.63 1.97 20.55
N ILE A 143 10.06 2.68 21.53
CA ILE A 143 9.54 2.09 22.76
C ILE A 143 8.36 1.16 22.45
N ILE A 144 7.39 1.58 21.64
CA ILE A 144 6.22 0.75 21.32
C ILE A 144 6.49 -0.30 20.24
N GLY A 145 7.69 -0.27 19.63
CA GLY A 145 8.11 -1.24 18.60
C GLY A 145 7.59 -0.92 17.21
N SER A 146 7.16 0.32 16.94
CA SER A 146 6.79 0.78 15.62
C SER A 146 8.04 1.16 14.82
N THR A 147 8.03 0.83 13.53
CA THR A 147 9.15 1.11 12.63
C THR A 147 8.80 2.09 11.50
N SER A 148 7.54 2.53 11.42
CA SER A 148 7.13 3.43 10.35
C SER A 148 6.35 4.65 10.89
N LEU A 149 6.84 5.84 10.59
CA LEU A 149 6.19 7.11 10.90
C LEU A 149 5.44 7.60 9.65
N ILE A 150 4.12 7.41 9.61
CA ILE A 150 3.29 7.82 8.49
C ILE A 150 2.74 9.24 8.73
N MET A 151 2.96 10.15 7.81
CA MET A 151 2.30 11.45 7.82
C MET A 151 0.84 11.27 7.42
N SER A 152 -0.08 11.51 8.35
CA SER A 152 -1.51 11.26 8.18
C SER A 152 -2.25 12.36 7.42
N SER A 153 -1.65 13.55 7.28
CA SER A 153 -2.25 14.64 6.53
C SER A 153 -1.19 15.68 6.14
N ALA A 154 -1.35 16.22 4.94
CA ALA A 154 -0.49 17.32 4.49
C ALA A 154 -0.77 18.60 5.28
N PRO A 155 0.25 19.44 5.49
CA PRO A 155 0.03 20.84 5.78
C PRO A 155 -0.86 21.47 4.69
N ARG A 156 -1.58 22.55 5.00
CA ARG A 156 -2.48 23.21 4.05
C ARG A 156 -1.76 23.52 2.74
N ALA A 157 -2.08 22.74 1.69
CA ALA A 157 -1.50 22.88 0.36
C ALA A 157 -2.16 24.06 -0.36
N THR A 158 -1.36 24.92 -1.00
CA THR A 158 -1.80 26.11 -1.74
C THR A 158 -1.69 25.93 -3.26
N GLY A 159 -1.33 24.73 -3.74
CA GLY A 159 -1.15 24.40 -5.14
C GLY A 159 -0.33 23.14 -5.32
N ILE A 160 -0.11 22.71 -6.55
CA ILE A 160 0.58 21.45 -6.84
C ILE A 160 2.05 21.42 -6.36
N ASP A 161 2.73 22.57 -6.34
CA ASP A 161 4.10 22.65 -5.89
C ASP A 161 4.26 22.40 -4.37
N SER A 162 3.21 22.68 -3.59
CA SER A 162 3.20 22.35 -2.16
C SER A 162 3.34 20.84 -1.92
N TRP A 163 2.77 20.02 -2.80
CA TRP A 163 2.87 18.57 -2.72
C TRP A 163 4.25 18.04 -3.08
N LYS A 164 4.95 18.73 -3.99
CA LYS A 164 6.34 18.42 -4.27
C LYS A 164 7.22 18.78 -3.07
N THR A 165 7.01 19.95 -2.46
CA THR A 165 7.72 20.37 -1.24
C THR A 165 7.51 19.36 -0.11
N LEU A 166 6.29 18.81 0.03
CA LEU A 166 5.99 17.74 0.98
C LEU A 166 6.80 16.47 0.67
N GLY A 167 6.90 16.09 -0.61
CA GLY A 167 7.74 14.96 -1.03
C GLY A 167 9.23 15.18 -0.69
N ASP A 168 9.74 16.38 -0.87
CA ASP A 168 11.11 16.74 -0.48
C ASP A 168 11.30 16.62 1.05
N GLN A 169 10.32 17.06 1.85
CA GLN A 169 10.33 16.90 3.31
C GLN A 169 10.32 15.43 3.73
N LEU A 170 9.44 14.61 3.16
CA LEU A 170 9.40 13.17 3.44
C LEU A 170 10.71 12.48 3.06
N THR A 171 11.34 12.90 1.96
CA THR A 171 12.65 12.40 1.52
C THR A 171 13.74 12.73 2.54
N ALA A 172 13.75 13.95 3.08
CA ALA A 172 14.71 14.36 4.11
C ALA A 172 14.51 13.59 5.43
N VAL A 173 13.26 13.33 5.81
CA VAL A 173 12.90 12.50 6.98
C VAL A 173 13.32 11.04 6.76
N ALA A 174 13.04 10.47 5.59
CA ALA A 174 13.46 9.11 5.27
C ALA A 174 14.97 8.91 5.40
N ALA A 175 15.77 9.89 4.98
CA ALA A 175 17.22 9.85 5.13
C ALA A 175 17.68 9.82 6.60
N GLN A 176 16.95 10.48 7.51
CA GLN A 176 17.23 10.46 8.96
C GLN A 176 16.79 9.16 9.63
N LEU A 177 15.69 8.56 9.16
CA LEU A 177 15.12 7.34 9.76
C LEU A 177 15.84 6.05 9.30
N ARG A 178 16.38 6.04 8.08
CA ARG A 178 17.03 4.86 7.49
C ARG A 178 18.15 4.26 8.34
N PRO A 179 19.11 5.03 8.93
CA PRO A 179 20.14 4.49 9.81
C PRO A 179 19.60 3.84 11.08
N LEU A 180 18.34 4.16 11.47
CA LEU A 180 17.67 3.62 12.64
C LEU A 180 16.84 2.37 12.31
N GLY A 181 16.85 1.90 11.05
CA GLY A 181 15.99 0.83 10.58
C GLY A 181 14.51 1.21 10.53
N MET A 182 14.21 2.51 10.50
CA MET A 182 12.85 3.04 10.45
C MET A 182 12.55 3.63 9.08
N THR A 183 11.26 3.76 8.77
CA THR A 183 10.74 4.34 7.53
C THR A 183 9.78 5.49 7.82
N THR A 184 9.48 6.25 6.79
CA THR A 184 8.38 7.21 6.78
C THR A 184 7.49 6.98 5.57
N GLY A 185 6.32 7.58 5.58
CA GLY A 185 5.38 7.48 4.47
C GLY A 185 4.33 8.57 4.53
N TYR A 186 3.42 8.47 3.58
CA TYR A 186 2.29 9.37 3.46
C TYR A 186 0.98 8.59 3.33
N HIS A 187 -0.03 8.99 4.09
CA HIS A 187 -1.39 8.50 4.03
C HIS A 187 -2.28 9.48 3.27
N ASN A 188 -3.03 8.99 2.29
CA ASN A 188 -3.91 9.81 1.49
C ASN A 188 -5.31 9.97 2.10
N HIS A 189 -5.92 11.10 1.76
CA HIS A 189 -7.34 11.39 1.90
C HIS A 189 -7.95 11.72 0.53
N GLN A 190 -9.13 12.34 0.51
CA GLN A 190 -9.83 12.71 -0.72
C GLN A 190 -9.08 13.74 -1.57
N VAL A 191 -8.39 14.68 -0.91
CA VAL A 191 -7.76 15.82 -1.58
C VAL A 191 -6.61 15.40 -2.49
N GLU A 192 -5.90 14.33 -2.16
CA GLU A 192 -4.77 13.82 -2.93
C GLU A 192 -5.20 13.16 -4.24
N TRP A 193 -6.47 12.78 -4.36
CA TRP A 193 -7.04 12.18 -5.57
C TRP A 193 -7.65 13.20 -6.52
N ARG A 194 -7.93 14.42 -6.04
CA ARG A 194 -8.51 15.50 -6.85
C ARG A 194 -7.40 16.22 -7.61
N PRO A 195 -7.43 16.26 -8.97
CA PRO A 195 -6.40 16.95 -9.72
C PRO A 195 -6.34 18.45 -9.43
N ILE A 196 -5.13 18.96 -9.30
CA ILE A 196 -4.78 20.38 -9.27
C ILE A 196 -3.97 20.63 -10.53
N ASP A 197 -4.43 21.52 -11.41
CA ASP A 197 -3.78 21.81 -12.71
C ASP A 197 -3.49 20.54 -13.53
N GLY A 198 -4.44 19.59 -13.54
CA GLY A 198 -4.36 18.34 -14.25
C GLY A 198 -3.44 17.28 -13.65
N LYS A 199 -2.84 17.51 -12.47
CA LYS A 199 -1.97 16.56 -11.76
C LYS A 199 -2.61 16.15 -10.44
N ARG A 200 -2.65 14.86 -10.15
CA ARG A 200 -3.08 14.36 -8.84
C ARG A 200 -1.97 14.52 -7.80
N PRO A 201 -2.24 15.15 -6.67
CA PRO A 201 -1.27 15.27 -5.58
C PRO A 201 -0.62 13.94 -5.17
N MET A 202 -1.38 12.85 -5.10
CA MET A 202 -0.83 11.53 -4.75
C MET A 202 0.22 11.04 -5.75
N ASP A 203 0.04 11.32 -7.05
CA ASP A 203 1.03 11.00 -8.08
C ASP A 203 2.29 11.87 -7.95
N VAL A 204 2.12 13.14 -7.55
CA VAL A 204 3.25 14.05 -7.30
C VAL A 204 4.07 13.58 -6.10
N ILE A 205 3.44 13.19 -5.00
CA ILE A 205 4.12 12.60 -3.84
C ILE A 205 4.88 11.33 -4.27
N ALA A 206 4.22 10.43 -4.98
CA ALA A 206 4.84 9.19 -5.45
C ALA A 206 6.05 9.44 -6.35
N ALA A 207 5.99 10.43 -7.25
CA ALA A 207 7.06 10.79 -8.17
C ALA A 207 8.22 11.55 -7.50
N SER A 208 7.96 12.33 -6.44
CA SER A 208 8.95 13.18 -5.77
C SER A 208 9.62 12.52 -4.57
N THR A 209 9.24 11.29 -4.21
CA THR A 209 9.80 10.56 -3.07
C THR A 209 10.54 9.30 -3.50
N PRO A 210 11.62 8.89 -2.80
CA PRO A 210 12.32 7.65 -3.06
C PRO A 210 11.44 6.44 -2.73
N LYS A 211 11.84 5.26 -3.24
CA LYS A 211 11.03 4.03 -3.15
C LYS A 211 10.83 3.49 -1.72
N ASP A 212 11.65 3.89 -0.79
CA ASP A 212 11.57 3.53 0.63
C ASP A 212 10.64 4.45 1.45
N VAL A 213 10.12 5.51 0.84
CA VAL A 213 8.98 6.26 1.39
C VAL A 213 7.70 5.49 1.10
N VAL A 214 7.03 5.06 2.15
CA VAL A 214 5.81 4.25 2.08
C VAL A 214 4.64 5.07 1.53
N LEU A 215 3.90 4.52 0.60
CA LEU A 215 2.61 5.05 0.18
C LEU A 215 1.54 4.24 0.94
N GLN A 216 1.06 4.77 2.07
CA GLN A 216 -0.04 4.17 2.79
C GLN A 216 -1.34 4.54 2.08
N PHE A 217 -2.04 3.52 1.59
CA PHE A 217 -3.16 3.69 0.68
C PHE A 217 -4.50 3.54 1.39
N ASP A 218 -5.25 4.63 1.55
CA ASP A 218 -6.66 4.59 1.95
C ASP A 218 -7.56 4.39 0.74
N VAL A 219 -8.23 3.25 0.72
CA VAL A 219 -9.11 2.84 -0.39
C VAL A 219 -10.42 3.63 -0.39
N GLY A 220 -11.00 3.87 0.78
CA GLY A 220 -12.30 4.52 0.91
C GLY A 220 -12.28 5.97 0.43
N THR A 221 -11.23 6.72 0.78
CA THR A 221 -11.08 8.12 0.36
C THR A 221 -10.78 8.26 -1.13
N CYS A 222 -10.13 7.24 -1.73
CA CYS A 222 -9.95 7.15 -3.18
C CYS A 222 -11.31 6.92 -3.89
N LEU A 223 -12.12 5.98 -3.40
CA LEU A 223 -13.44 5.66 -3.96
C LEU A 223 -14.43 6.82 -3.84
N GLU A 224 -14.47 7.52 -2.70
CA GLU A 224 -15.39 8.62 -2.46
C GLU A 224 -15.33 9.71 -3.53
N VAL A 225 -14.16 9.98 -4.06
CA VAL A 225 -13.96 10.98 -5.11
C VAL A 225 -14.05 10.40 -6.52
N GLY A 226 -14.45 9.13 -6.66
CA GLY A 226 -14.61 8.46 -7.95
C GLY A 226 -13.29 8.06 -8.63
N ALA A 227 -12.17 8.04 -7.90
CA ALA A 227 -10.92 7.52 -8.42
C ALA A 227 -10.93 5.98 -8.42
N ASP A 228 -10.21 5.38 -9.36
CA ASP A 228 -10.09 3.92 -9.44
C ASP A 228 -8.91 3.43 -8.57
N PRO A 229 -9.19 2.76 -7.44
CA PRO A 229 -8.16 2.29 -6.54
C PRO A 229 -7.30 1.16 -7.16
N ILE A 230 -7.87 0.35 -8.06
CA ILE A 230 -7.14 -0.76 -8.69
C ILE A 230 -6.15 -0.23 -9.73
N ALA A 231 -6.56 0.75 -10.53
CA ALA A 231 -5.72 1.29 -11.61
C ALA A 231 -4.44 1.98 -11.09
N TRP A 232 -4.45 2.48 -9.85
CA TRP A 232 -3.30 3.19 -9.27
C TRP A 232 -2.20 2.24 -8.76
N ILE A 233 -2.54 1.03 -8.31
CA ILE A 233 -1.62 0.08 -7.68
C ILE A 233 -0.45 -0.30 -8.60
N PRO A 234 -0.66 -0.69 -9.88
CA PRO A 234 0.42 -1.08 -10.78
C PRO A 234 1.44 0.02 -11.10
N ALA A 235 1.04 1.29 -10.97
CA ALA A 235 1.94 2.43 -11.18
C ALA A 235 2.95 2.62 -10.03
N ASN A 236 2.71 1.98 -8.87
CA ASN A 236 3.52 2.13 -7.65
C ASN A 236 4.03 0.79 -7.09
N PRO A 237 4.71 -0.04 -7.90
CA PRO A 237 5.08 -1.39 -7.51
C PRO A 237 6.00 -1.41 -6.30
N GLY A 238 5.64 -2.24 -5.30
CA GLY A 238 6.41 -2.46 -4.09
C GLY A 238 6.41 -1.31 -3.07
N ARG A 239 5.63 -0.23 -3.33
CA ARG A 239 5.61 0.96 -2.46
C ARG A 239 4.40 1.04 -1.53
N ILE A 240 3.32 0.30 -1.85
CA ILE A 240 2.08 0.29 -1.06
C ILE A 240 2.23 -0.75 0.05
N LYS A 241 3.06 -0.43 1.06
CA LYS A 241 3.38 -1.35 2.16
C LYS A 241 2.26 -1.50 3.17
N SER A 242 1.44 -0.46 3.30
CA SER A 242 0.32 -0.38 4.23
C SER A 242 -0.93 0.11 3.52
N VAL A 243 -2.07 -0.49 3.86
CA VAL A 243 -3.37 -0.16 3.26
C VAL A 243 -4.39 0.05 4.37
N HIS A 244 -5.06 1.20 4.35
CA HIS A 244 -6.25 1.41 5.16
C HIS A 244 -7.45 0.79 4.47
N CYS A 245 -7.94 -0.26 5.10
CA CYS A 245 -9.14 -0.98 4.70
C CYS A 245 -10.38 -0.23 5.19
N LYS A 246 -10.54 0.98 4.67
CA LYS A 246 -11.70 1.85 4.90
C LYS A 246 -12.68 1.64 3.77
N ASP A 247 -13.89 1.24 4.09
CA ASP A 247 -14.92 1.01 3.08
C ASP A 247 -15.82 2.23 2.93
N TRP A 248 -16.37 2.39 1.76
CA TRP A 248 -17.27 3.47 1.40
C TRP A 248 -18.37 2.94 0.47
N ALA A 249 -19.57 3.49 0.56
CA ALA A 249 -20.67 3.11 -0.32
C ALA A 249 -21.45 4.33 -0.79
N ALA A 250 -21.86 4.33 -2.07
CA ALA A 250 -22.71 5.37 -2.62
C ALA A 250 -24.02 5.49 -1.80
N GLY A 251 -24.39 6.71 -1.45
CA GLY A 251 -25.57 7.00 -0.66
C GLY A 251 -25.47 6.70 0.84
N ARG A 252 -24.46 5.98 1.30
CA ARG A 252 -24.21 5.67 2.73
C ARG A 252 -22.90 6.27 3.25
N GLY A 253 -21.99 6.69 2.35
CA GLY A 253 -20.67 7.18 2.74
C GLY A 253 -19.91 6.12 3.53
N TYR A 254 -19.29 6.53 4.62
CA TYR A 254 -18.54 5.66 5.53
C TYR A 254 -19.41 4.97 6.60
N ASN A 255 -20.74 5.09 6.53
CA ASN A 255 -21.67 4.38 7.43
C ASN A 255 -21.83 2.91 7.05
N VAL A 256 -20.74 2.24 6.80
CA VAL A 256 -20.64 0.83 6.42
C VAL A 256 -19.48 0.19 7.17
N ALA A 257 -19.63 -1.07 7.57
CA ALA A 257 -18.49 -1.82 8.04
C ALA A 257 -17.60 -2.23 6.85
N PHE A 258 -16.33 -2.53 7.13
CA PHE A 258 -15.44 -3.12 6.12
C PHE A 258 -16.09 -4.33 5.46
N GLY A 259 -16.04 -4.38 4.13
CA GLY A 259 -16.64 -5.45 3.31
C GLY A 259 -18.13 -5.29 3.02
N GLU A 260 -18.77 -4.20 3.42
CA GLU A 260 -20.19 -3.89 3.18
C GLU A 260 -20.39 -2.67 2.27
N GLY A 261 -19.32 -2.06 1.84
CA GLY A 261 -19.31 -0.95 0.90
C GLY A 261 -19.16 -1.40 -0.54
N ASP A 262 -18.77 -0.44 -1.38
CA ASP A 262 -18.63 -0.63 -2.82
C ASP A 262 -17.18 -0.98 -3.23
N ALA A 263 -16.24 -1.06 -2.27
CA ALA A 263 -14.86 -1.40 -2.56
C ALA A 263 -14.73 -2.84 -3.07
N PRO A 264 -14.10 -3.06 -4.23
CA PRO A 264 -13.93 -4.40 -4.81
C PRO A 264 -12.79 -5.17 -4.12
N TRP A 265 -12.92 -5.47 -2.82
CA TRP A 265 -11.86 -5.96 -1.95
C TRP A 265 -11.10 -7.16 -2.49
N LYS A 266 -11.77 -8.16 -3.08
CA LYS A 266 -11.08 -9.33 -3.65
C LYS A 266 -10.08 -8.93 -4.74
N LYS A 267 -10.49 -8.06 -5.67
CA LYS A 267 -9.62 -7.56 -6.73
C LYS A 267 -8.51 -6.65 -6.18
N LEU A 268 -8.81 -5.89 -5.14
CA LEU A 268 -7.82 -5.04 -4.46
C LEU A 268 -6.74 -5.90 -3.79
N PHE A 269 -7.10 -6.94 -3.05
CA PHE A 269 -6.14 -7.87 -2.46
C PHE A 269 -5.24 -8.50 -3.52
N ASP A 270 -5.84 -9.00 -4.61
CA ASP A 270 -5.08 -9.59 -5.72
C ASP A 270 -4.04 -8.60 -6.29
N ALA A 271 -4.43 -7.36 -6.57
CA ALA A 271 -3.55 -6.34 -7.12
C ALA A 271 -2.47 -5.89 -6.11
N LEU A 272 -2.85 -5.67 -4.86
CA LEU A 272 -1.95 -5.23 -3.78
C LEU A 272 -0.89 -6.29 -3.46
N GLU A 273 -1.28 -7.56 -3.38
CA GLU A 273 -0.38 -8.66 -3.06
C GLU A 273 0.52 -9.03 -4.25
N ALA A 274 0.00 -8.91 -5.48
CA ALA A 274 0.78 -9.18 -6.68
C ALA A 274 1.79 -8.07 -7.01
N THR A 275 1.43 -6.81 -6.84
CA THR A 275 2.18 -5.66 -7.35
C THR A 275 2.50 -4.61 -6.28
N GLY A 276 1.55 -4.29 -5.40
CA GLY A 276 1.68 -3.22 -4.41
C GLY A 276 2.78 -3.46 -3.38
N GLY A 277 3.05 -4.71 -3.05
CA GLY A 277 4.05 -5.11 -2.07
C GLY A 277 3.58 -4.93 -0.63
N VAL A 278 2.28 -5.11 -0.40
CA VAL A 278 1.62 -4.91 0.89
C VAL A 278 2.20 -5.82 1.98
N GLU A 279 2.35 -5.25 3.16
CA GLU A 279 2.83 -5.91 4.36
C GLU A 279 1.81 -5.78 5.52
N HIS A 280 0.95 -4.74 5.49
CA HIS A 280 0.00 -4.42 6.54
C HIS A 280 -1.34 -4.01 5.96
N TYR A 281 -2.41 -4.62 6.44
CA TYR A 281 -3.78 -4.21 6.20
C TYR A 281 -4.38 -3.69 7.51
N LEU A 282 -4.75 -2.42 7.54
CA LEU A 282 -5.28 -1.75 8.71
C LEU A 282 -6.73 -1.37 8.46
N VAL A 283 -7.65 -2.05 9.13
CA VAL A 283 -9.07 -1.68 9.09
C VAL A 283 -9.24 -0.29 9.69
N GLU A 284 -10.01 0.57 9.02
CA GLU A 284 -10.41 1.87 9.56
C GLU A 284 -11.91 2.06 9.40
N GLN A 285 -12.58 2.46 10.48
CA GLN A 285 -14.01 2.72 10.50
C GLN A 285 -14.34 3.84 11.51
N GLU A 286 -14.76 5.00 11.01
CA GLU A 286 -14.83 6.21 11.81
C GLU A 286 -16.22 6.50 12.40
N THR A 287 -17.26 5.76 11.99
CA THR A 287 -18.65 6.06 12.34
C THR A 287 -19.24 5.13 13.41
N GLY A 288 -18.41 4.28 14.02
CA GLY A 288 -18.86 3.31 15.04
C GLY A 288 -19.57 3.96 16.22
N ALA A 289 -19.10 5.12 16.69
CA ALA A 289 -19.71 5.84 17.80
C ALA A 289 -21.19 6.17 17.59
N THR A 290 -21.60 6.44 16.35
CA THR A 290 -23.00 6.74 15.96
C THR A 290 -23.75 5.52 15.43
N ASN A 291 -23.07 4.40 15.23
CA ASN A 291 -23.62 3.17 14.60
C ASN A 291 -23.46 1.95 15.50
N GLY A 292 -23.94 2.01 16.73
CA GLY A 292 -23.99 0.86 17.64
C GLY A 292 -22.77 0.67 18.53
N GLY A 293 -21.81 1.60 18.51
CA GLY A 293 -20.61 1.59 19.32
C GLY A 293 -19.33 1.26 18.52
N GLU A 294 -18.21 1.82 18.94
CA GLU A 294 -16.93 1.66 18.24
C GLU A 294 -16.43 0.20 18.31
N LEU A 295 -16.39 -0.41 19.49
CA LEU A 295 -15.92 -1.79 19.64
C LEU A 295 -16.80 -2.82 18.91
N PRO A 296 -18.13 -2.81 18.99
CA PRO A 296 -18.98 -3.69 18.17
C PRO A 296 -18.77 -3.50 16.67
N MET A 297 -18.58 -2.26 16.22
CA MET A 297 -18.35 -1.95 14.81
C MET A 297 -17.02 -2.54 14.30
N VAL A 298 -15.91 -2.33 15.02
CA VAL A 298 -14.62 -2.91 14.59
C VAL A 298 -14.59 -4.43 14.71
N GLN A 299 -15.35 -5.03 15.65
CA GLN A 299 -15.55 -6.48 15.67
C GLN A 299 -16.25 -6.98 14.38
N ARG A 300 -17.31 -6.30 13.95
CA ARG A 300 -18.02 -6.61 12.70
C ARG A 300 -17.09 -6.48 11.48
N CYS A 301 -16.24 -5.44 11.46
CA CYS A 301 -15.23 -5.29 10.41
C CYS A 301 -14.26 -6.48 10.37
N LEU A 302 -13.77 -6.93 11.53
CA LEU A 302 -12.90 -8.10 11.62
C LEU A 302 -13.57 -9.40 11.17
N ASP A 303 -14.86 -9.59 11.53
CA ASP A 303 -15.63 -10.75 11.10
C ASP A 303 -15.81 -10.79 9.58
N ASN A 304 -16.04 -9.62 8.96
CA ASN A 304 -16.11 -9.48 7.52
C ASN A 304 -14.72 -9.69 6.86
N TRP A 305 -13.64 -9.18 7.48
CA TRP A 305 -12.28 -9.47 7.05
C TRP A 305 -12.03 -10.98 6.95
N LYS A 306 -12.34 -11.72 8.02
CA LYS A 306 -12.16 -13.18 8.07
C LYS A 306 -12.93 -13.89 6.94
N LYS A 307 -14.17 -13.45 6.64
CA LYS A 307 -14.99 -14.01 5.54
C LYS A 307 -14.40 -13.72 4.16
N LEU A 308 -13.84 -12.53 3.96
CA LEU A 308 -13.28 -12.13 2.67
C LEU A 308 -11.92 -12.77 2.38
N ARG A 309 -11.19 -13.18 3.45
CA ARG A 309 -9.85 -13.76 3.38
C ARG A 309 -9.84 -15.29 3.57
N ALA A 310 -10.99 -15.89 3.87
CA ALA A 310 -11.17 -17.34 3.89
C ALA A 310 -11.22 -17.90 2.46
#